data_3ea146c09c79f13ae3c91a4b018e7384
#
_entry.id   3ea146c09c79f13ae3c91a4b018e7384
#
_cell.length_a   1.000
_cell.length_b   1.000
_cell.length_c   1.000
_cell.angle_alpha   90.00
_cell.angle_beta   90.00
_cell.angle_gamma   90.00
#
_symmetry.space_group_name_H-M   'P 1'
#
loop_
_entity.id
_entity.type
_entity.pdbx_description
1 polymer ?
#
loop_
_entity_poly.entity_id
_entity_poly.type
_entity_poly.pdbx_seq_one_letter_code
_entity_poly.pdbx_strand_id
1 'polypeptide(L)'
;GTLTTYGYLFDFTNADVNSTQNFGLRFAGGTDVSEDARVLYTLEYAIQKDYADNPQSFEAAYWLAEVGLAVYGLTFKVGMETLESDDGRSFQTPLATLHAMNGWADQFLVTPDDGLQDLYVSAGASAKGVKWLAVYHDYSSDINSLSYGSELGLLAVYPINKHYTVGAKFASYAADGRGVDTDKAWLWGEVKF
;
A
#
# COMPACT_ATOMS: atom_id res chain seq x y z
N GLY A 1 17.04 -10.56 7.00
CA GLY A 1 15.86 -9.72 7.13
C GLY A 1 15.87 -8.87 8.39
N THR A 2 14.97 -7.92 8.45
CA THR A 2 14.81 -7.00 9.57
C THR A 2 13.44 -7.22 10.19
N LEU A 3 13.39 -7.41 11.50
CA LEU A 3 12.17 -7.42 12.30
C LEU A 3 11.98 -6.03 12.93
N THR A 4 10.85 -5.41 12.67
CA THR A 4 10.45 -4.12 13.26
C THR A 4 9.18 -4.34 14.08
N THR A 5 9.13 -3.80 15.29
CA THR A 5 7.92 -3.71 16.10
C THR A 5 7.57 -2.25 16.30
N TYR A 6 6.29 -1.93 16.34
CA TYR A 6 5.83 -0.55 16.50
C TYR A 6 4.53 -0.48 17.31
N GLY A 7 4.28 0.69 17.89
CA GLY A 7 3.04 1.00 18.57
C GLY A 7 2.70 2.47 18.39
N TYR A 8 1.43 2.77 18.15
CA TYR A 8 0.88 4.12 18.03
C TYR A 8 -0.33 4.26 18.94
N LEU A 9 -0.41 5.39 19.62
CA LEU A 9 -1.54 5.79 20.43
C LEU A 9 -2.02 7.14 19.91
N PHE A 10 -3.21 7.17 19.32
CA PHE A 10 -3.81 8.39 18.75
C PHE A 10 -4.99 8.80 19.59
N ASP A 11 -4.91 9.97 20.19
CA ASP A 11 -5.99 10.63 20.93
C ASP A 11 -6.40 11.90 20.17
N PHE A 12 -7.56 11.86 19.53
CA PHE A 12 -8.12 12.95 18.76
C PHE A 12 -9.19 13.68 19.58
N THR A 13 -8.80 14.59 20.45
CA THR A 13 -9.67 15.29 21.40
C THR A 13 -10.82 16.13 20.77
N ASN A 14 -10.83 16.28 19.45
CA ASN A 14 -11.89 16.92 18.68
C ASN A 14 -12.62 15.97 17.72
N ALA A 15 -12.28 14.68 17.79
CA ALA A 15 -12.85 13.63 16.96
C ALA A 15 -12.65 12.26 17.63
N ASP A 16 -13.13 12.12 18.87
CA ASP A 16 -12.87 10.97 19.77
C ASP A 16 -13.13 9.62 19.09
N VAL A 17 -14.13 9.55 18.20
CA VAL A 17 -14.45 8.35 17.39
C VAL A 17 -13.29 7.84 16.54
N ASN A 18 -12.27 8.66 16.27
CA ASN A 18 -11.09 8.32 15.51
C ASN A 18 -9.89 7.94 16.39
N SER A 19 -10.03 8.06 17.73
CA SER A 19 -8.95 7.72 18.66
C SER A 19 -8.71 6.22 18.66
N THR A 20 -7.46 5.81 18.39
CA THR A 20 -7.09 4.40 18.22
C THR A 20 -5.73 4.09 18.82
N GLN A 21 -5.53 2.85 19.21
CA GLN A 21 -4.22 2.29 19.50
C GLN A 21 -3.87 1.18 18.52
N ASN A 22 -2.60 1.19 18.06
CA ASN A 22 -2.10 0.23 17.09
C ASN A 22 -0.83 -0.41 17.61
N PHE A 23 -0.74 -1.74 17.51
CA PHE A 23 0.48 -2.48 17.77
C PHE A 23 0.74 -3.44 16.62
N GLY A 24 1.96 -3.44 16.11
CA GLY A 24 2.28 -4.28 14.97
C GLY A 24 3.74 -4.73 14.95
N LEU A 25 3.97 -5.69 14.07
CA LEU A 25 5.29 -6.22 13.75
C LEU A 25 5.41 -6.41 12.24
N ARG A 26 6.59 -6.13 11.71
CA ARG A 26 6.95 -6.29 10.30
C ARG A 26 8.27 -7.03 10.19
N PHE A 27 8.29 -8.08 9.38
CA PHE A 27 9.52 -8.78 8.99
C PHE A 27 9.72 -8.65 7.49
N ALA A 28 10.80 -8.00 7.07
CA ALA A 28 11.08 -7.77 5.66
C ALA A 28 12.55 -8.01 5.34
N GLY A 29 12.81 -8.45 4.13
CA GLY A 29 14.19 -8.68 3.70
C GLY A 29 14.31 -9.32 2.33
N GLY A 30 15.45 -9.96 2.11
CA GLY A 30 15.71 -10.72 0.91
C GLY A 30 16.93 -11.62 1.08
N THR A 31 16.95 -12.68 0.30
CA THR A 31 18.02 -13.68 0.30
C THR A 31 18.49 -13.92 -1.13
N ASP A 32 19.80 -13.84 -1.35
CA ASP A 32 20.39 -14.19 -2.64
C ASP A 32 20.31 -15.71 -2.85
N VAL A 33 19.72 -16.12 -3.94
CA VAL A 33 19.54 -17.52 -4.33
C VAL A 33 20.52 -17.92 -5.44
N SER A 34 21.08 -16.93 -6.15
CA SER A 34 22.21 -17.06 -7.07
C SER A 34 22.91 -15.69 -7.21
N GLU A 35 23.99 -15.63 -8.03
CA GLU A 35 24.70 -14.37 -8.31
C GLU A 35 23.78 -13.30 -8.95
N ASP A 36 22.79 -13.71 -9.73
CA ASP A 36 21.91 -12.83 -10.48
C ASP A 36 20.46 -12.78 -9.93
N ALA A 37 20.14 -13.55 -8.89
CA ALA A 37 18.77 -13.67 -8.40
C ALA A 37 18.67 -13.55 -6.87
N ARG A 38 17.73 -12.73 -6.43
CA ARG A 38 17.40 -12.46 -5.02
C ARG A 38 15.91 -12.60 -4.78
N VAL A 39 15.54 -13.43 -3.82
CA VAL A 39 14.16 -13.51 -3.31
C VAL A 39 13.95 -12.40 -2.30
N LEU A 40 12.84 -11.70 -2.42
CA LEU A 40 12.39 -10.63 -1.51
C LEU A 40 11.16 -11.12 -0.75
N TYR A 41 10.98 -10.68 0.47
CA TYR A 41 9.81 -11.02 1.28
C TYR A 41 9.46 -9.90 2.25
N THR A 42 8.15 -9.76 2.49
CA THR A 42 7.60 -8.89 3.53
C THR A 42 6.42 -9.60 4.17
N LEU A 43 6.41 -9.64 5.50
CA LEU A 43 5.27 -10.06 6.30
C LEU A 43 5.02 -8.98 7.34
N GLU A 44 3.78 -8.56 7.49
CA GLU A 44 3.39 -7.58 8.49
C GLU A 44 2.05 -7.98 9.11
N TYR A 45 1.92 -7.74 10.40
CA TYR A 45 0.68 -7.92 11.15
C TYR A 45 0.55 -6.81 12.17
N ALA A 46 -0.65 -6.23 12.28
CA ALA A 46 -0.98 -5.26 13.32
C ALA A 46 -2.41 -5.43 13.80
N ILE A 47 -2.67 -4.95 15.00
CA ILE A 47 -4.01 -4.87 15.59
C ILE A 47 -4.28 -3.41 15.91
N GLN A 48 -5.46 -2.93 15.55
CA GLN A 48 -6.00 -1.63 15.90
C GLN A 48 -7.23 -1.81 16.79
N LYS A 49 -7.27 -1.04 17.88
CA LYS A 49 -8.41 -1.00 18.80
C LYS A 49 -8.79 0.44 19.09
N ASP A 50 -9.95 0.62 19.68
CA ASP A 50 -10.34 1.88 20.30
C ASP A 50 -9.34 2.33 21.37
N TYR A 51 -9.23 3.64 21.58
CA TYR A 51 -8.35 4.24 22.57
C TYR A 51 -8.95 5.53 23.15
N ALA A 52 -8.53 5.89 24.35
CA ALA A 52 -8.97 7.08 25.08
C ALA A 52 -10.51 7.17 25.18
N ASP A 53 -11.07 8.32 24.81
CA ASP A 53 -12.51 8.58 24.93
C ASP A 53 -13.32 8.12 23.69
N ASN A 54 -12.78 7.19 22.88
CA ASN A 54 -13.52 6.63 21.74
C ASN A 54 -14.81 5.93 22.23
N PRO A 55 -16.00 6.37 21.76
CA PRO A 55 -17.27 5.82 22.23
C PRO A 55 -17.60 4.44 21.66
N GLN A 56 -16.81 3.93 20.70
CA GLN A 56 -16.99 2.64 20.04
C GLN A 56 -15.92 1.67 20.53
N SER A 57 -16.27 0.37 20.67
CA SER A 57 -15.29 -0.67 20.94
C SER A 57 -15.16 -1.55 19.72
N PHE A 58 -13.94 -1.75 19.22
CA PHE A 58 -13.64 -2.57 18.05
C PHE A 58 -12.22 -3.13 18.11
N GLU A 59 -11.99 -4.18 17.35
CA GLU A 59 -10.67 -4.77 17.14
C GLU A 59 -10.53 -5.19 15.67
N ALA A 60 -9.81 -4.42 14.87
CA ALA A 60 -9.55 -4.71 13.46
C ALA A 60 -8.07 -5.08 13.27
N ALA A 61 -7.79 -6.12 12.49
CA ALA A 61 -6.43 -6.50 12.14
C ALA A 61 -6.00 -5.93 10.79
N TYR A 62 -4.71 -5.82 10.63
CA TYR A 62 -4.00 -5.56 9.38
C TYR A 62 -2.99 -6.67 9.15
N TRP A 63 -2.89 -7.16 7.93
CA TRP A 63 -1.81 -8.03 7.54
C TRP A 63 -1.38 -7.81 6.09
N LEU A 64 -0.10 -8.02 5.85
CA LEU A 64 0.53 -7.99 4.54
C LEU A 64 1.41 -9.23 4.39
N ALA A 65 1.27 -9.91 3.26
CA ALA A 65 2.20 -10.92 2.81
C ALA A 65 2.64 -10.60 1.38
N GLU A 66 3.94 -10.38 1.17
CA GLU A 66 4.52 -10.09 -0.14
C GLU A 66 5.73 -10.99 -0.38
N VAL A 67 5.83 -11.54 -1.58
CA VAL A 67 7.02 -12.19 -2.08
C VAL A 67 7.45 -11.59 -3.42
N GLY A 68 8.73 -11.52 -3.65
CA GLY A 68 9.30 -10.97 -4.88
C GLY A 68 10.54 -11.71 -5.35
N LEU A 69 10.87 -11.51 -6.60
CA LEU A 69 12.09 -11.99 -7.24
C LEU A 69 12.75 -10.83 -7.98
N ALA A 70 13.97 -10.50 -7.58
CA ALA A 70 14.85 -9.60 -8.34
C ALA A 70 15.84 -10.45 -9.15
N VAL A 71 15.86 -10.28 -10.46
CA VAL A 71 16.68 -11.07 -11.37
C VAL A 71 17.04 -10.26 -12.61
N TYR A 72 18.33 -10.22 -13.00
CA TYR A 72 18.85 -9.49 -14.17
C TYR A 72 18.37 -8.02 -14.28
N GLY A 73 18.25 -7.33 -13.14
CA GLY A 73 17.79 -5.93 -13.09
C GLY A 73 16.27 -5.75 -13.20
N LEU A 74 15.51 -6.83 -13.28
CA LEU A 74 14.06 -6.86 -13.17
C LEU A 74 13.67 -7.20 -11.74
N THR A 75 12.52 -6.70 -11.30
CA THR A 75 11.93 -7.06 -9.99
C THR A 75 10.45 -7.36 -10.21
N PHE A 76 10.03 -8.55 -9.79
CA PHE A 76 8.63 -8.96 -9.80
C PHE A 76 8.18 -9.18 -8.36
N LYS A 77 6.95 -8.79 -8.05
CA LYS A 77 6.35 -9.03 -6.74
C LYS A 77 4.89 -9.43 -6.88
N VAL A 78 4.44 -10.22 -5.93
CA VAL A 78 3.02 -10.47 -5.66
C VAL A 78 2.80 -10.27 -4.17
N GLY A 79 1.73 -9.60 -3.80
CA GLY A 79 1.38 -9.34 -2.42
C GLY A 79 -0.12 -9.35 -2.22
N MET A 80 -0.51 -9.66 -1.00
CA MET A 80 -1.86 -9.54 -0.48
C MET A 80 -1.81 -8.70 0.78
N GLU A 81 -2.54 -7.60 0.77
CA GLU A 81 -2.72 -6.70 1.91
C GLU A 81 -4.18 -6.74 2.34
N THR A 82 -4.44 -6.79 3.63
CA THR A 82 -5.80 -6.77 4.18
C THR A 82 -5.87 -5.80 5.34
N LEU A 83 -6.81 -4.87 5.25
CA LEU A 83 -7.26 -4.00 6.32
C LEU A 83 -8.64 -4.49 6.73
N GLU A 84 -8.68 -5.29 7.81
CA GLU A 84 -9.91 -5.95 8.25
C GLU A 84 -10.95 -4.97 8.79
N SER A 85 -12.17 -5.44 8.90
CA SER A 85 -13.27 -4.72 9.51
C SER A 85 -13.90 -5.52 10.65
N ASP A 86 -14.20 -4.83 11.74
CA ASP A 86 -14.95 -5.32 12.89
C ASP A 86 -16.26 -4.52 12.99
N ASP A 87 -17.39 -5.14 12.62
CA ASP A 87 -18.74 -4.58 12.67
C ASP A 87 -18.85 -3.14 12.07
N GLY A 88 -18.27 -2.94 10.89
CA GLY A 88 -18.26 -1.66 10.16
C GLY A 88 -17.21 -0.66 10.64
N ARG A 89 -16.24 -1.11 11.44
CA ARG A 89 -15.04 -0.34 11.83
C ARG A 89 -13.81 -1.02 11.26
N SER A 90 -13.31 -0.47 10.18
CA SER A 90 -12.13 -1.02 9.51
C SER A 90 -10.83 -0.44 10.07
N PHE A 91 -9.77 -1.21 9.93
CA PHE A 91 -8.40 -0.75 10.21
C PHE A 91 -8.07 0.50 9.39
N GLN A 92 -7.71 1.59 10.05
CA GLN A 92 -7.41 2.88 9.43
C GLN A 92 -5.93 3.25 9.60
N THR A 93 -5.40 3.99 8.64
CA THR A 93 -3.99 4.42 8.62
C THR A 93 -3.86 5.96 8.59
N PRO A 94 -4.28 6.68 9.65
CA PRO A 94 -4.48 8.14 9.62
C PRO A 94 -3.20 8.95 9.39
N LEU A 95 -2.01 8.39 9.65
CA LEU A 95 -0.72 9.07 9.43
C LEU A 95 0.08 8.48 8.25
N ALA A 96 -0.50 7.58 7.48
CA ALA A 96 0.16 7.02 6.31
C ALA A 96 0.28 8.05 5.17
N THR A 97 1.25 7.83 4.29
CA THR A 97 1.30 8.52 2.98
C THR A 97 0.28 7.86 2.05
N LEU A 98 -0.99 8.19 2.23
CA LEU A 98 -2.14 7.48 1.68
C LEU A 98 -2.05 7.25 0.17
N HIS A 99 -1.62 8.27 -0.60
CA HIS A 99 -1.44 8.17 -2.06
C HIS A 99 -0.42 7.08 -2.50
N ALA A 100 0.44 6.61 -1.61
CA ALA A 100 1.44 5.59 -1.94
C ALA A 100 0.93 4.16 -1.70
N MET A 101 -0.22 4.01 -1.07
CA MET A 101 -0.79 2.74 -0.63
C MET A 101 -2.10 2.47 -1.37
N ASN A 102 -2.42 1.20 -1.60
CA ASN A 102 -3.70 0.74 -2.17
C ASN A 102 -4.13 1.50 -3.45
N GLY A 103 -3.16 1.69 -4.36
CA GLY A 103 -3.37 2.31 -5.66
C GLY A 103 -3.24 3.83 -5.71
N TRP A 104 -2.88 4.33 -6.90
CA TRP A 104 -2.62 5.75 -7.12
C TRP A 104 -3.84 6.52 -7.60
N ALA A 105 -4.94 5.86 -7.95
CA ALA A 105 -6.20 6.52 -8.25
C ALA A 105 -6.87 7.13 -7.00
N ASP A 106 -6.31 6.86 -5.78
CA ASP A 106 -6.76 7.38 -4.49
C ASP A 106 -8.21 7.01 -4.15
N GLN A 107 -8.63 5.79 -4.50
CA GLN A 107 -9.97 5.30 -4.17
C GLN A 107 -10.08 4.85 -2.71
N PHE A 108 -8.95 4.51 -2.07
CA PHE A 108 -8.88 3.90 -0.74
C PHE A 108 -8.04 4.73 0.25
N LEU A 109 -8.09 6.07 0.16
CA LEU A 109 -7.46 6.97 1.15
C LEU A 109 -8.04 6.80 2.56
N VAL A 110 -9.29 6.36 2.65
CA VAL A 110 -9.94 5.90 3.87
C VAL A 110 -10.37 4.46 3.61
N THR A 111 -9.99 3.54 4.49
CA THR A 111 -10.42 2.15 4.38
C THR A 111 -11.94 2.07 4.46
N PRO A 112 -12.60 1.37 3.53
CA PRO A 112 -14.05 1.17 3.57
C PRO A 112 -14.52 0.50 4.86
N ASP A 113 -15.75 0.75 5.28
CA ASP A 113 -16.32 0.17 6.50
C ASP A 113 -16.34 -1.37 6.48
N ASP A 114 -16.47 -1.99 5.29
CA ASP A 114 -16.40 -3.44 5.09
C ASP A 114 -14.95 -3.96 4.94
N GLY A 115 -13.95 -3.13 5.26
CA GLY A 115 -12.53 -3.46 5.10
C GLY A 115 -12.06 -3.39 3.64
N LEU A 116 -10.79 -3.71 3.44
CA LEU A 116 -10.14 -3.72 2.13
C LEU A 116 -9.19 -4.91 2.03
N GLN A 117 -9.33 -5.69 0.97
CA GLN A 117 -8.34 -6.65 0.51
C GLN A 117 -7.77 -6.16 -0.81
N ASP A 118 -6.45 -6.08 -0.90
CA ASP A 118 -5.69 -5.65 -2.08
C ASP A 118 -4.73 -6.77 -2.50
N LEU A 119 -5.13 -7.51 -3.52
CA LEU A 119 -4.24 -8.47 -4.18
C LEU A 119 -3.52 -7.75 -5.32
N TYR A 120 -2.20 -7.65 -5.25
CA TYR A 120 -1.44 -6.96 -6.27
C TYR A 120 -0.29 -7.76 -6.86
N VAL A 121 0.04 -7.43 -8.09
CA VAL A 121 1.25 -7.88 -8.78
C VAL A 121 2.00 -6.69 -9.34
N SER A 122 3.32 -6.71 -9.28
CA SER A 122 4.12 -5.62 -9.84
C SER A 122 5.35 -6.12 -10.60
N ALA A 123 5.77 -5.31 -11.57
CA ALA A 123 6.99 -5.52 -12.33
C ALA A 123 7.78 -4.20 -12.41
N GLY A 124 9.02 -4.22 -11.94
CA GLY A 124 9.95 -3.10 -11.99
C GLY A 124 11.17 -3.41 -12.85
N ALA A 125 11.73 -2.39 -13.48
CA ALA A 125 12.94 -2.49 -14.28
C ALA A 125 13.75 -1.19 -14.23
N SER A 126 15.06 -1.29 -14.50
CA SER A 126 15.90 -0.13 -14.80
C SER A 126 16.51 -0.32 -16.19
N ALA A 127 16.11 0.50 -17.13
CA ALA A 127 16.57 0.42 -18.52
C ALA A 127 16.86 1.82 -19.07
N LYS A 128 18.03 1.98 -19.71
CA LYS A 128 18.48 3.26 -20.31
C LYS A 128 18.44 4.46 -19.34
N GLY A 129 18.73 4.20 -18.06
CA GLY A 129 18.69 5.23 -17.00
C GLY A 129 17.30 5.56 -16.47
N VAL A 130 16.23 5.01 -17.04
CA VAL A 130 14.85 5.16 -16.56
C VAL A 130 14.51 4.02 -15.60
N LYS A 131 13.90 4.36 -14.47
CA LYS A 131 13.26 3.39 -13.56
C LYS A 131 11.79 3.26 -13.95
N TRP A 132 11.38 2.04 -14.24
CA TRP A 132 10.02 1.70 -14.64
C TRP A 132 9.36 0.87 -13.54
N LEU A 133 8.08 1.09 -13.32
CA LEU A 133 7.23 0.24 -12.48
C LEU A 133 5.85 0.15 -13.12
N ALA A 134 5.34 -1.07 -13.20
CA ALA A 134 3.94 -1.36 -13.46
C ALA A 134 3.40 -2.13 -12.26
N VAL A 135 2.20 -1.80 -11.82
CA VAL A 135 1.49 -2.51 -10.75
C VAL A 135 0.03 -2.68 -11.15
N TYR A 136 -0.50 -3.85 -10.87
CA TYR A 136 -1.93 -4.14 -11.03
C TYR A 136 -2.47 -4.59 -9.69
N HIS A 137 -3.58 -3.99 -9.29
CA HIS A 137 -4.31 -4.26 -8.07
C HIS A 137 -5.69 -4.83 -8.39
N ASP A 138 -6.14 -5.77 -7.59
CA ASP A 138 -7.51 -6.29 -7.57
C ASP A 138 -8.05 -6.13 -6.15
N TYR A 139 -9.13 -5.36 -6.02
CA TYR A 139 -9.66 -4.92 -4.74
C TYR A 139 -10.99 -5.59 -4.41
N SER A 140 -11.12 -6.02 -3.17
CA SER A 140 -12.40 -6.52 -2.64
C SER A 140 -12.60 -6.07 -1.19
N SER A 141 -13.82 -6.19 -0.68
CA SER A 141 -14.09 -6.03 0.74
C SER A 141 -13.53 -7.21 1.53
N ASP A 142 -13.11 -6.96 2.76
CA ASP A 142 -12.78 -8.00 3.73
C ASP A 142 -14.03 -8.80 4.13
N ILE A 143 -15.13 -8.10 4.41
CA ILE A 143 -16.41 -8.73 4.71
C ILE A 143 -17.17 -9.03 3.42
N ASN A 144 -17.61 -10.29 3.23
CA ASN A 144 -18.40 -10.79 2.11
C ASN A 144 -17.69 -10.83 0.74
N SER A 145 -16.40 -10.47 0.65
CA SER A 145 -15.60 -10.51 -0.58
C SER A 145 -16.30 -9.86 -1.79
N LEU A 146 -16.92 -8.70 -1.57
CA LEU A 146 -17.54 -7.91 -2.63
C LEU A 146 -16.45 -7.26 -3.46
N SER A 147 -16.52 -7.35 -4.78
CA SER A 147 -15.57 -6.66 -5.65
C SER A 147 -15.68 -5.15 -5.47
N TYR A 148 -14.53 -4.49 -5.39
CA TYR A 148 -14.44 -3.04 -5.42
C TYR A 148 -13.92 -2.52 -6.76
N GLY A 149 -13.28 -3.37 -7.55
CA GLY A 149 -12.70 -3.04 -8.84
C GLY A 149 -11.19 -3.32 -8.89
N SER A 150 -10.54 -2.77 -9.91
CA SER A 150 -9.11 -3.00 -10.14
C SER A 150 -8.41 -1.73 -10.60
N GLU A 151 -7.08 -1.66 -10.41
CA GLU A 151 -6.28 -0.52 -10.85
C GLU A 151 -5.01 -0.97 -11.57
N LEU A 152 -4.70 -0.31 -12.69
CA LEU A 152 -3.40 -0.37 -13.33
C LEU A 152 -2.62 0.90 -13.05
N GLY A 153 -1.47 0.77 -12.39
CA GLY A 153 -0.51 1.84 -12.14
C GLY A 153 0.74 1.71 -13.02
N LEU A 154 1.19 2.81 -13.62
CA LEU A 154 2.42 2.89 -14.40
C LEU A 154 3.28 4.07 -13.89
N LEU A 155 4.58 3.84 -13.74
CA LEU A 155 5.53 4.86 -13.29
C LEU A 155 6.80 4.80 -14.13
N ALA A 156 7.30 5.98 -14.52
CA ALA A 156 8.61 6.17 -15.14
C ALA A 156 9.34 7.32 -14.45
N VAL A 157 10.57 7.08 -13.97
CA VAL A 157 11.40 8.09 -13.32
C VAL A 157 12.77 8.12 -13.97
N TYR A 158 13.18 9.29 -14.47
CA TYR A 158 14.47 9.50 -15.10
C TYR A 158 15.31 10.53 -14.32
N PRO A 159 16.34 10.09 -13.57
CA PRO A 159 17.34 10.99 -13.02
C PRO A 159 18.24 11.52 -14.15
N ILE A 160 18.06 12.77 -14.53
CA ILE A 160 18.85 13.43 -15.57
C ILE A 160 20.31 13.54 -15.10
N ASN A 161 20.51 13.91 -13.84
CA ASN A 161 21.79 13.93 -13.15
C ASN A 161 21.59 13.93 -11.62
N LYS A 162 22.64 14.21 -10.83
CA LYS A 162 22.55 14.24 -9.36
C LYS A 162 21.62 15.33 -8.79
N HIS A 163 21.28 16.34 -9.60
CA HIS A 163 20.46 17.48 -9.16
C HIS A 163 19.04 17.46 -9.74
N TYR A 164 18.83 16.87 -10.90
CA TYR A 164 17.56 16.94 -11.62
C TYR A 164 16.99 15.57 -11.88
N THR A 165 15.70 15.40 -11.57
CA THR A 165 14.93 14.20 -11.88
C THR A 165 13.61 14.62 -12.52
N VAL A 166 13.16 13.88 -13.51
CA VAL A 166 11.81 14.01 -14.07
C VAL A 166 11.07 12.69 -13.90
N GLY A 167 9.76 12.77 -13.74
CA GLY A 167 8.94 11.57 -13.60
C GLY A 167 7.56 11.74 -14.22
N ALA A 168 6.99 10.61 -14.59
CA ALA A 168 5.61 10.49 -15.04
C ALA A 168 4.96 9.31 -14.33
N LYS A 169 3.70 9.45 -13.93
CA LYS A 169 2.89 8.40 -13.33
C LYS A 169 1.50 8.43 -13.96
N PHE A 170 0.91 7.25 -14.10
CA PHE A 170 -0.46 7.07 -14.57
C PHE A 170 -1.13 6.02 -13.69
N ALA A 171 -2.41 6.21 -13.41
CA ALA A 171 -3.27 5.26 -12.76
C ALA A 171 -4.62 5.20 -13.48
N SER A 172 -5.14 3.99 -13.66
CA SER A 172 -6.46 3.74 -14.22
C SER A 172 -7.19 2.75 -13.34
N TYR A 173 -8.20 3.24 -12.63
CA TYR A 173 -9.07 2.44 -11.78
C TYR A 173 -10.38 2.15 -12.52
N ALA A 174 -10.72 0.86 -12.63
CA ALA A 174 -11.98 0.37 -13.14
C ALA A 174 -12.85 -0.06 -11.95
N ALA A 175 -13.93 0.66 -11.72
CA ALA A 175 -14.84 0.43 -10.59
C ALA A 175 -15.71 -0.82 -10.83
N ASP A 176 -15.87 -1.64 -9.78
CA ASP A 176 -16.80 -2.76 -9.75
C ASP A 176 -17.44 -2.86 -8.36
N GLY A 177 -18.57 -2.21 -8.17
CA GLY A 177 -19.30 -2.16 -6.92
C GLY A 177 -18.89 -1.03 -5.95
N ARG A 178 -17.72 -0.40 -6.14
CA ARG A 178 -17.29 0.75 -5.30
C ARG A 178 -16.55 1.80 -6.12
N GLY A 179 -16.75 3.07 -5.77
CA GLY A 179 -16.09 4.20 -6.44
C GLY A 179 -16.66 4.49 -7.83
N VAL A 180 -15.84 5.11 -8.66
CA VAL A 180 -16.14 5.42 -10.07
C VAL A 180 -14.87 5.20 -10.88
N ASP A 181 -15.03 4.86 -12.16
CA ASP A 181 -13.91 4.77 -13.10
C ASP A 181 -13.09 6.04 -13.06
N THR A 182 -11.79 5.90 -12.83
CA THR A 182 -10.93 7.05 -12.56
C THR A 182 -9.58 6.90 -13.23
N ASP A 183 -9.26 7.81 -14.15
CA ASP A 183 -7.93 7.95 -14.74
C ASP A 183 -7.22 9.17 -14.15
N LYS A 184 -5.97 8.98 -13.71
CA LYS A 184 -5.11 10.06 -13.22
C LYS A 184 -3.74 10.01 -13.90
N ALA A 185 -3.16 11.17 -14.16
CA ALA A 185 -1.82 11.28 -14.69
C ALA A 185 -1.05 12.42 -13.98
N TRP A 186 0.23 12.17 -13.71
CA TRP A 186 1.13 13.14 -13.09
C TRP A 186 2.41 13.27 -13.92
N LEU A 187 2.88 14.50 -14.04
CA LEU A 187 4.22 14.84 -14.52
C LEU A 187 4.88 15.73 -13.48
N TRP A 188 6.13 15.44 -13.15
CA TRP A 188 6.87 16.27 -12.19
C TRP A 188 8.34 16.41 -12.54
N GLY A 189 8.94 17.49 -12.02
CA GLY A 189 10.37 17.69 -11.96
C GLY A 189 10.80 17.86 -10.51
N GLU A 190 11.95 17.31 -10.14
CA GLU A 190 12.57 17.47 -8.82
C GLU A 190 13.94 18.10 -9.00
N VAL A 191 14.25 19.06 -8.13
CA VAL A 191 15.56 19.72 -8.06
C VAL A 191 16.14 19.54 -6.66
N LYS A 192 17.38 18.98 -6.57
CA LYS A 192 18.13 18.78 -5.32
C LYS A 192 19.36 19.69 -5.31
N PHE A 193 19.55 20.46 -4.26
CA PHE A 193 20.65 21.40 -4.05
C PHE A 193 21.75 20.78 -3.18
#